data_954bbfd8d1f3016052d26826c4a488c4
#
_entry.id   954bbfd8d1f3016052d26826c4a488c4
#
_cell.length_a   1.000
_cell.length_b   1.000
_cell.length_c   1.000
_cell.angle_alpha   90.00
_cell.angle_beta   90.00
_cell.angle_gamma   90.00
#
_symmetry.space_group_name_H-M   'P 1'
#
loop_
_entity.id
_entity.type
_entity.pdbx_description
1 polymer ?
#
loop_
_entity_poly.entity_id
_entity_poly.type
_entity_poly.pdbx_seq_one_letter_code
_entity_poly.pdbx_strand_id
1 'polypeptide(L)'
;VRPMVQIAFLSGFDDFTYAQQAIQYNIVSYMLKPISAKEIEAELIKIKKAMDQRVEEFTKERKEKLDSRKTEFLIPLLLDSFQNERVSEETLLEWAEACELIRNPKPDNMQYVVLVTGIRDANGKDQTSYSSVNAVDMILKKYVHYISCHLEGRVVSLIATTPGGMGKYLHIIVE
;
A
#
# COMPACT_ATOMS: atom_id res chain seq x y z
N VAL A 1 -0.03 -2.04 20.36
CA VAL A 1 0.42 -0.62 20.25
C VAL A 1 0.29 -0.24 18.78
N ARG A 2 -0.37 0.88 18.49
CA ARG A 2 -0.50 1.38 17.11
C ARG A 2 0.81 2.10 16.75
N PRO A 3 1.60 1.61 15.80
CA PRO A 3 2.95 2.15 15.53
C PRO A 3 2.98 3.59 15.01
N MET A 4 1.81 4.12 14.61
CA MET A 4 1.66 5.46 14.05
C MET A 4 1.22 6.52 15.06
N VAL A 5 0.96 6.13 16.33
CA VAL A 5 0.62 7.09 17.38
C VAL A 5 1.90 7.64 17.98
N GLN A 6 2.01 8.96 17.98
CA GLN A 6 3.07 9.68 18.68
C GLN A 6 2.50 10.34 19.93
N ILE A 7 3.27 10.31 21.01
CA ILE A 7 2.85 10.85 22.30
C ILE A 7 3.78 11.99 22.68
N ALA A 8 3.20 13.14 23.00
CA ALA A 8 3.88 14.28 23.57
C ALA A 8 3.28 14.62 24.93
N PHE A 9 4.11 14.97 25.90
CA PHE A 9 3.66 15.41 27.21
C PHE A 9 3.84 16.90 27.40
N LEU A 10 2.87 17.50 28.10
CA LEU A 10 2.94 18.86 28.63
C LEU A 10 2.77 18.80 30.15
N SER A 11 3.84 19.03 30.89
CA SER A 11 3.91 18.90 32.35
C SER A 11 4.16 20.23 33.05
N GLY A 12 3.60 20.37 34.25
CA GLY A 12 3.97 21.46 35.17
C GLY A 12 5.11 21.08 36.12
N PHE A 13 5.58 19.84 36.08
CA PHE A 13 6.64 19.35 36.95
C PHE A 13 7.97 19.27 36.20
N ASP A 14 8.96 19.98 36.72
CA ASP A 14 10.33 19.97 36.25
C ASP A 14 11.12 18.89 37.05
N ASP A 15 10.70 17.64 36.86
CA ASP A 15 11.40 16.49 37.49
C ASP A 15 12.12 15.69 36.37
N PHE A 16 13.41 15.64 36.49
CA PHE A 16 14.30 14.90 35.59
C PHE A 16 13.89 13.42 35.43
N THR A 17 13.34 12.84 36.47
CA THR A 17 12.87 11.45 36.49
C THR A 17 11.76 11.22 35.47
N TYR A 18 10.81 12.15 35.35
CA TYR A 18 9.73 12.05 34.35
C TYR A 18 10.26 12.23 32.93
N ALA A 19 11.21 13.11 32.70
CA ALA A 19 11.84 13.28 31.41
C ALA A 19 12.61 12.00 31.00
N GLN A 20 13.31 11.37 31.93
CA GLN A 20 14.02 10.12 31.72
C GLN A 20 13.06 8.94 31.38
N GLN A 21 11.92 8.85 32.07
CA GLN A 21 10.88 7.88 31.78
C GLN A 21 10.25 8.14 30.40
N ALA A 22 10.03 9.40 30.01
CA ALA A 22 9.52 9.77 28.71
C ALA A 22 10.39 9.22 27.58
N ILE A 23 11.70 9.28 27.71
CA ILE A 23 12.65 8.70 26.75
C ILE A 23 12.50 7.17 26.67
N GLN A 24 12.37 6.48 27.81
CA GLN A 24 12.19 5.02 27.83
C GLN A 24 10.91 4.56 27.13
N TYR A 25 9.85 5.37 27.21
CA TYR A 25 8.57 5.10 26.53
C TYR A 25 8.48 5.63 25.10
N ASN A 26 9.58 6.06 24.49
CA ASN A 26 9.62 6.62 23.14
C ASN A 26 8.64 7.79 22.92
N ILE A 27 8.53 8.66 23.92
CA ILE A 27 7.74 9.87 23.82
C ILE A 27 8.48 10.88 22.97
N VAL A 28 7.80 11.44 21.97
CA VAL A 28 8.44 12.29 20.96
C VAL A 28 8.76 13.69 21.47
N SER A 29 8.04 14.16 22.47
CA SER A 29 8.27 15.48 23.07
C SER A 29 7.79 15.53 24.51
N TYR A 30 8.58 16.18 25.36
CA TYR A 30 8.25 16.50 26.73
C TYR A 30 8.42 18.01 26.92
N MET A 31 7.31 18.71 27.16
CA MET A 31 7.27 20.16 27.29
C MET A 31 6.95 20.56 28.72
N LEU A 32 7.60 21.60 29.22
CA LEU A 32 7.41 22.12 30.56
C LEU A 32 6.58 23.40 30.55
N LYS A 33 5.68 23.53 31.51
CA LYS A 33 4.96 24.76 31.83
C LYS A 33 5.82 25.67 32.71
N PRO A 34 5.80 27.00 32.54
CA PRO A 34 5.00 27.76 31.55
C PRO A 34 5.58 27.67 30.15
N ILE A 35 4.74 27.50 29.14
CA ILE A 35 5.11 27.45 27.72
C ILE A 35 4.20 28.38 26.92
N SER A 36 4.75 29.12 25.98
CA SER A 36 3.98 30.01 25.12
C SER A 36 3.28 29.28 23.99
N ALA A 37 2.22 29.86 23.44
CA ALA A 37 1.52 29.30 22.27
C ALA A 37 2.45 29.09 21.08
N LYS A 38 3.40 30.01 20.86
CA LYS A 38 4.40 29.90 19.77
C LYS A 38 5.35 28.72 19.94
N GLU A 39 5.76 28.43 21.17
CA GLU A 39 6.63 27.29 21.46
C GLU A 39 5.88 25.97 21.28
N ILE A 40 4.60 25.89 21.71
CA ILE A 40 3.75 24.72 21.46
C ILE A 40 3.57 24.51 19.96
N GLU A 41 3.27 25.56 19.20
CA GLU A 41 3.10 25.48 17.75
C GLU A 41 4.38 24.97 17.06
N ALA A 42 5.54 25.52 17.42
CA ALA A 42 6.82 25.09 16.88
C ALA A 42 7.10 23.61 17.17
N GLU A 43 6.78 23.14 18.35
CA GLU A 43 6.98 21.75 18.74
C GLU A 43 6.00 20.79 18.01
N LEU A 44 4.74 21.19 17.86
CA LEU A 44 3.75 20.43 17.09
C LEU A 44 4.13 20.32 15.61
N ILE A 45 4.71 21.38 15.01
CA ILE A 45 5.22 21.34 13.64
C ILE A 45 6.36 20.32 13.50
N LYS A 46 7.29 20.26 14.47
CA LYS A 46 8.37 19.25 14.48
C LYS A 46 7.81 17.83 14.58
N ILE A 47 6.88 17.62 15.50
CA ILE A 47 6.22 16.31 15.68
C ILE A 47 5.52 15.89 14.41
N LYS A 48 4.75 16.80 13.79
CA LYS A 48 4.08 16.55 12.52
C LYS A 48 5.07 16.15 11.43
N LYS A 49 6.15 16.89 11.26
CA LYS A 49 7.19 16.58 10.26
C LYS A 49 7.81 15.20 10.47
N ALA A 50 8.11 14.84 11.71
CA ALA A 50 8.64 13.52 12.05
C ALA A 50 7.63 12.40 11.77
N MET A 51 6.33 12.64 12.00
CA MET A 51 5.26 11.71 11.65
C MET A 51 5.15 11.54 10.12
N ASP A 52 5.13 12.64 9.37
CA ASP A 52 5.02 12.63 7.91
C ASP A 52 6.21 11.84 7.29
N GLN A 53 7.43 12.05 7.77
CA GLN A 53 8.60 11.29 7.35
C GLN A 53 8.48 9.78 7.63
N ARG A 54 8.01 9.41 8.82
CA ARG A 54 7.82 8.00 9.20
C ARG A 54 6.74 7.31 8.36
N VAL A 55 5.65 8.03 8.04
CA VAL A 55 4.60 7.55 7.12
C VAL A 55 5.17 7.33 5.73
N GLU A 56 5.98 8.25 5.24
CA GLU A 56 6.61 8.16 3.92
C GLU A 56 7.57 6.97 3.84
N GLU A 57 8.46 6.79 4.83
CA GLU A 57 9.37 5.66 4.93
C GLU A 57 8.62 4.32 4.95
N PHE A 58 7.59 4.20 5.81
CA PHE A 58 6.77 2.99 5.90
C PHE A 58 6.05 2.68 4.59
N THR A 59 5.52 3.71 3.91
CA THR A 59 4.85 3.55 2.62
C THR A 59 5.82 3.12 1.53
N LYS A 60 7.04 3.67 1.54
CA LYS A 60 8.10 3.30 0.61
C LYS A 60 8.55 1.85 0.79
N GLU A 61 8.85 1.44 2.02
CA GLU A 61 9.22 0.04 2.33
C GLU A 61 8.13 -0.95 1.91
N ARG A 62 6.87 -0.62 2.18
CA ARG A 62 5.74 -1.46 1.79
C ARG A 62 5.65 -1.59 0.27
N LYS A 63 5.82 -0.47 -0.46
CA LYS A 63 5.82 -0.45 -1.91
C LYS A 63 6.96 -1.28 -2.49
N GLU A 64 8.18 -1.12 -1.99
CA GLU A 64 9.35 -1.88 -2.41
C GLU A 64 9.17 -3.39 -2.19
N LYS A 65 8.64 -3.79 -1.04
CA LYS A 65 8.30 -5.20 -0.76
C LYS A 65 7.25 -5.75 -1.71
N LEU A 66 6.22 -4.95 -2.02
CA LEU A 66 5.17 -5.37 -2.94
C LEU A 66 5.71 -5.51 -4.37
N ASP A 67 6.54 -4.56 -4.82
CA ASP A 67 7.15 -4.59 -6.15
C ASP A 67 8.12 -5.78 -6.29
N SER A 68 8.89 -6.11 -5.27
CA SER A 68 9.71 -7.34 -5.22
C SER A 68 8.85 -8.60 -5.41
N ARG A 69 7.74 -8.70 -4.68
CA ARG A 69 6.83 -9.86 -4.78
C ARG A 69 6.15 -9.95 -6.14
N LYS A 70 5.80 -8.82 -6.76
CA LYS A 70 5.29 -8.79 -8.15
C LYS A 70 6.28 -9.41 -9.13
N THR A 71 7.55 -9.04 -8.99
CA THR A 71 8.60 -9.55 -9.87
C THR A 71 8.85 -11.03 -9.63
N GLU A 72 8.87 -11.45 -8.38
CA GLU A 72 9.22 -12.82 -7.99
C GLU A 72 8.10 -13.82 -8.29
N PHE A 73 6.83 -13.44 -8.12
CA PHE A 73 5.70 -14.36 -8.18
C PHE A 73 4.71 -14.04 -9.29
N LEU A 74 4.28 -12.79 -9.40
CA LEU A 74 3.20 -12.41 -10.31
C LEU A 74 3.62 -12.48 -11.78
N ILE A 75 4.80 -11.96 -12.11
CA ILE A 75 5.28 -11.94 -13.50
C ILE A 75 5.51 -13.35 -14.04
N PRO A 76 6.21 -14.27 -13.32
CA PRO A 76 6.32 -15.66 -13.76
C PRO A 76 4.98 -16.37 -13.91
N LEU A 77 4.03 -16.14 -12.98
CA LEU A 77 2.69 -16.72 -13.05
C LEU A 77 1.93 -16.28 -14.33
N LEU A 78 2.08 -15.03 -14.74
CA LEU A 78 1.42 -14.47 -15.94
C LEU A 78 2.12 -14.84 -17.25
N LEU A 79 3.42 -15.14 -17.23
CA LEU A 79 4.24 -15.45 -18.42
C LEU A 79 4.33 -16.93 -18.76
N ASP A 80 3.47 -17.78 -18.22
CA ASP A 80 3.48 -19.20 -18.56
C ASP A 80 4.77 -19.95 -18.10
N SER A 81 5.61 -19.29 -17.30
CA SER A 81 6.86 -19.85 -16.81
C SER A 81 6.67 -21.05 -15.87
N PHE A 82 5.44 -21.27 -15.45
CA PHE A 82 5.03 -22.38 -14.58
C PHE A 82 4.37 -23.55 -15.32
N GLN A 83 4.31 -23.55 -16.67
CA GLN A 83 3.64 -24.63 -17.42
C GLN A 83 4.20 -26.02 -17.10
N ASN A 84 5.45 -26.13 -16.71
CA ASN A 84 6.11 -27.42 -16.46
C ASN A 84 6.13 -27.84 -14.98
N GLU A 85 5.82 -26.93 -14.06
CA GLU A 85 5.74 -27.24 -12.63
C GLU A 85 4.31 -26.96 -12.14
N ARG A 86 3.60 -28.00 -11.73
CA ARG A 86 2.29 -27.83 -11.08
C ARG A 86 2.49 -27.16 -9.73
N VAL A 87 2.34 -25.86 -9.70
CA VAL A 87 2.30 -25.10 -8.45
C VAL A 87 1.07 -25.54 -7.67
N SER A 88 1.26 -25.91 -6.40
CA SER A 88 0.15 -26.35 -5.55
C SER A 88 -0.82 -25.19 -5.30
N GLU A 89 -2.10 -25.52 -5.10
CA GLU A 89 -3.12 -24.51 -4.75
C GLU A 89 -2.72 -23.74 -3.47
N GLU A 90 -2.10 -24.42 -2.52
CA GLU A 90 -1.59 -23.85 -1.28
C GLU A 90 -0.54 -22.74 -1.55
N THR A 91 0.42 -23.02 -2.42
CA THR A 91 1.44 -22.04 -2.83
C THR A 91 0.83 -20.84 -3.55
N LEU A 92 -0.16 -21.07 -4.43
CA LEU A 92 -0.88 -19.96 -5.10
C LEU A 92 -1.64 -19.08 -4.12
N LEU A 93 -2.23 -19.67 -3.08
CA LEU A 93 -2.90 -18.93 -2.02
C LEU A 93 -1.91 -18.10 -1.20
N GLU A 94 -0.79 -18.69 -0.79
CA GLU A 94 0.28 -17.97 -0.08
C GLU A 94 0.79 -16.76 -0.88
N TRP A 95 0.96 -16.93 -2.20
CA TRP A 95 1.39 -15.82 -3.07
C TRP A 95 0.32 -14.75 -3.20
N ALA A 96 -0.95 -15.12 -3.30
CA ALA A 96 -2.06 -14.18 -3.38
C ALA A 96 -2.20 -13.38 -2.07
N GLU A 97 -2.01 -14.01 -0.91
CA GLU A 97 -1.95 -13.33 0.39
C GLU A 97 -0.72 -12.41 0.48
N ALA A 98 0.44 -12.91 0.08
CA ALA A 98 1.69 -12.14 0.07
C ALA A 98 1.60 -10.88 -0.83
N CYS A 99 0.81 -10.96 -1.91
CA CYS A 99 0.53 -9.85 -2.81
C CYS A 99 -0.66 -8.98 -2.36
N GLU A 100 -1.23 -9.23 -1.18
CA GLU A 100 -2.39 -8.51 -0.62
C GLU A 100 -3.67 -8.62 -1.49
N LEU A 101 -3.75 -9.63 -2.35
CA LEU A 101 -4.92 -9.90 -3.19
C LEU A 101 -6.07 -10.53 -2.41
N ILE A 102 -5.77 -11.27 -1.35
CA ILE A 102 -6.73 -11.93 -0.50
C ILE A 102 -6.70 -11.29 0.88
N ARG A 103 -7.86 -10.96 1.41
CA ARG A 103 -8.01 -10.55 2.81
C ARG A 103 -8.35 -11.76 3.67
N ASN A 104 -7.76 -11.84 4.85
CA ASN A 104 -8.14 -12.83 5.84
C ASN A 104 -9.24 -12.25 6.78
N PRO A 105 -10.43 -12.90 6.97
CA PRO A 105 -10.78 -14.20 6.39
C PRO A 105 -11.09 -14.14 4.89
N LYS A 106 -10.71 -15.20 4.15
CA LYS A 106 -11.00 -15.35 2.72
C LYS A 106 -12.52 -15.46 2.52
N PRO A 107 -13.14 -14.61 1.71
CA PRO A 107 -14.54 -14.78 1.33
C PRO A 107 -14.74 -16.08 0.54
N ASP A 108 -15.85 -16.76 0.78
CA ASP A 108 -16.23 -17.90 -0.05
C ASP A 108 -16.44 -17.47 -1.50
N ASN A 109 -16.08 -18.36 -2.44
CA ASN A 109 -16.27 -18.15 -3.88
C ASN A 109 -15.51 -16.96 -4.47
N MET A 110 -14.26 -16.73 -4.07
CA MET A 110 -13.39 -15.76 -4.73
C MET A 110 -13.15 -16.12 -6.19
N GLN A 111 -13.26 -15.14 -7.06
CA GLN A 111 -12.92 -15.23 -8.48
C GLN A 111 -11.73 -14.33 -8.79
N TYR A 112 -10.89 -14.78 -9.70
CA TYR A 112 -9.74 -14.03 -10.17
C TYR A 112 -9.91 -13.73 -11.65
N VAL A 113 -9.62 -12.47 -12.01
CA VAL A 113 -9.70 -12.01 -13.40
C VAL A 113 -8.42 -11.30 -13.76
N VAL A 114 -7.89 -11.63 -14.92
CA VAL A 114 -6.75 -10.91 -15.51
C VAL A 114 -7.31 -9.86 -16.47
N LEU A 115 -7.02 -8.60 -16.18
CA LEU A 115 -7.32 -7.46 -17.04
C LEU A 115 -6.05 -6.99 -17.73
N VAL A 116 -6.04 -6.97 -19.05
CA VAL A 116 -4.93 -6.46 -19.86
C VAL A 116 -5.34 -5.12 -20.46
N THR A 117 -4.67 -4.05 -20.04
CA THR A 117 -4.98 -2.68 -20.46
C THR A 117 -3.88 -2.13 -21.37
N GLY A 118 -4.26 -1.72 -22.56
CA GLY A 118 -3.43 -0.92 -23.47
C GLY A 118 -3.82 0.54 -23.37
N ILE A 119 -2.85 1.44 -23.21
CA ILE A 119 -3.09 2.89 -23.17
C ILE A 119 -2.57 3.50 -24.44
N ARG A 120 -3.39 4.32 -25.11
CA ARG A 120 -3.04 5.05 -26.33
C ARG A 120 -3.12 6.55 -26.11
N ASP A 121 -2.23 7.29 -26.76
CA ASP A 121 -2.34 8.75 -26.80
C ASP A 121 -3.45 9.21 -27.75
N ALA A 122 -3.67 10.53 -27.81
CA ALA A 122 -4.67 11.13 -28.70
C ALA A 122 -4.42 10.85 -30.20
N ASN A 123 -3.21 10.43 -30.57
CA ASN A 123 -2.83 10.06 -31.93
C ASN A 123 -2.95 8.54 -32.19
N GLY A 124 -3.43 7.78 -31.24
CA GLY A 124 -3.59 6.33 -31.31
C GLY A 124 -2.29 5.54 -31.13
N LYS A 125 -1.19 6.17 -30.70
CA LYS A 125 0.08 5.51 -30.45
C LYS A 125 0.09 4.91 -29.05
N ASP A 126 0.51 3.66 -28.94
CA ASP A 126 0.60 2.96 -27.67
C ASP A 126 1.58 3.66 -26.71
N GLN A 127 1.09 3.94 -25.51
CA GLN A 127 1.88 4.49 -24.41
C GLN A 127 2.43 3.36 -23.57
N THR A 128 3.74 3.17 -23.62
CA THR A 128 4.44 2.07 -22.94
C THR A 128 5.13 2.50 -21.65
N SER A 129 4.77 3.67 -21.09
CA SER A 129 5.48 4.23 -19.95
C SER A 129 4.95 3.69 -18.63
N TYR A 130 5.79 3.71 -17.60
CA TYR A 130 5.44 3.38 -16.23
C TYR A 130 4.28 4.24 -15.66
N SER A 131 4.07 5.43 -16.23
CA SER A 131 2.92 6.29 -15.90
C SER A 131 1.56 5.64 -16.22
N SER A 132 1.54 4.69 -17.17
CA SER A 132 0.35 3.92 -17.53
C SER A 132 -0.17 3.07 -16.39
N VAL A 133 0.72 2.48 -15.59
CA VAL A 133 0.34 1.72 -14.38
C VAL A 133 -0.38 2.63 -13.38
N ASN A 134 0.14 3.82 -13.16
CA ASN A 134 -0.47 4.77 -12.25
C ASN A 134 -1.88 5.20 -12.69
N ALA A 135 -2.12 5.36 -13.99
CA ALA A 135 -3.45 5.71 -14.51
C ALA A 135 -4.46 4.59 -14.26
N VAL A 136 -4.08 3.33 -14.53
CA VAL A 136 -4.93 2.15 -14.23
C VAL A 136 -5.15 2.01 -12.73
N ASP A 137 -4.12 2.20 -11.91
CA ASP A 137 -4.20 2.13 -10.45
C ASP A 137 -5.17 3.18 -9.87
N MET A 138 -5.21 4.39 -10.44
CA MET A 138 -6.16 5.43 -10.00
C MET A 138 -7.62 5.02 -10.20
N ILE A 139 -7.91 4.20 -11.18
CA ILE A 139 -9.25 3.69 -11.47
C ILE A 139 -9.53 2.47 -10.60
N LEU A 140 -8.71 1.42 -10.71
CA LEU A 140 -8.97 0.12 -10.09
C LEU A 140 -9.08 0.18 -8.57
N LYS A 141 -8.23 0.98 -7.90
CA LYS A 141 -8.23 1.11 -6.43
C LYS A 141 -9.55 1.59 -5.82
N LYS A 142 -10.40 2.22 -6.63
CA LYS A 142 -11.71 2.70 -6.16
C LYS A 142 -12.75 1.58 -6.07
N TYR A 143 -12.59 0.51 -6.84
CA TYR A 143 -13.66 -0.46 -7.08
C TYR A 143 -13.29 -1.88 -6.68
N VAL A 144 -12.01 -2.28 -6.83
CA VAL A 144 -11.61 -3.68 -6.72
C VAL A 144 -10.31 -3.87 -5.93
N HIS A 145 -10.11 -5.10 -5.46
CA HIS A 145 -8.80 -5.55 -4.97
C HIS A 145 -8.02 -6.10 -6.15
N TYR A 146 -6.81 -5.60 -6.34
CA TYR A 146 -6.02 -5.93 -7.51
C TYR A 146 -4.52 -5.76 -7.21
N ILE A 147 -3.73 -6.35 -8.07
CA ILE A 147 -2.30 -6.08 -8.20
C ILE A 147 -1.99 -5.87 -9.68
N SER A 148 -1.24 -4.82 -10.01
CA SER A 148 -0.88 -4.50 -11.40
C SER A 148 0.62 -4.54 -11.59
N CYS A 149 1.03 -4.97 -12.78
CA CYS A 149 2.40 -4.86 -13.27
C CYS A 149 2.43 -4.37 -14.72
N HIS A 150 3.57 -3.86 -15.13
CA HIS A 150 3.82 -3.50 -16.52
C HIS A 150 4.51 -4.68 -17.23
N LEU A 151 3.91 -5.18 -18.29
CA LEU A 151 4.40 -6.32 -19.03
C LEU A 151 4.25 -6.06 -20.54
N GLU A 152 5.34 -6.14 -21.29
CA GLU A 152 5.36 -5.99 -22.74
C GLU A 152 4.59 -4.77 -23.27
N GLY A 153 4.76 -3.61 -22.62
CA GLY A 153 4.10 -2.36 -23.03
C GLY A 153 2.62 -2.24 -22.65
N ARG A 154 2.10 -3.19 -21.84
CA ARG A 154 0.73 -3.18 -21.34
C ARG A 154 0.70 -3.20 -19.83
N VAL A 155 -0.40 -2.76 -19.26
CA VAL A 155 -0.67 -2.93 -17.82
C VAL A 155 -1.49 -4.20 -17.65
N VAL A 156 -0.93 -5.16 -16.94
CA VAL A 156 -1.63 -6.40 -16.58
C VAL A 156 -2.04 -6.32 -15.11
N SER A 157 -3.33 -6.46 -14.86
CA SER A 157 -3.90 -6.38 -13.52
C SER A 157 -4.60 -7.69 -13.18
N LEU A 158 -4.19 -8.31 -12.08
CA LEU A 158 -4.88 -9.45 -11.49
C LEU A 158 -5.85 -8.92 -10.44
N ILE A 159 -7.13 -9.13 -10.68
CA ILE A 159 -8.24 -8.67 -9.84
C ILE A 159 -8.79 -9.83 -9.05
N ALA A 160 -8.94 -9.66 -7.74
CA ALA A 160 -9.60 -10.62 -6.85
C ALA A 160 -10.96 -10.04 -6.42
N THR A 161 -12.04 -10.77 -6.66
CA THR A 161 -13.40 -10.31 -6.37
C THR A 161 -14.34 -11.48 -6.11
N THR A 162 -15.55 -11.17 -5.64
CA THR A 162 -16.66 -12.13 -5.58
C THR A 162 -17.49 -12.07 -6.87
N PRO A 163 -18.27 -13.11 -7.21
CA PRO A 163 -19.11 -13.11 -8.43
C PRO A 163 -20.01 -11.88 -8.56
N GLY A 164 -20.61 -11.43 -7.46
CA GLY A 164 -21.45 -10.23 -7.45
C GLY A 164 -20.66 -8.93 -7.64
N GLY A 165 -19.40 -8.88 -7.17
CA GLY A 165 -18.51 -7.75 -7.35
C GLY A 165 -18.06 -7.59 -8.80
N MET A 166 -17.81 -8.70 -9.49
CA MET A 166 -17.42 -8.70 -10.91
C MET A 166 -18.49 -8.06 -11.77
N GLY A 167 -19.75 -8.53 -11.67
CA GLY A 167 -20.87 -8.00 -12.46
C GLY A 167 -21.15 -6.52 -12.18
N LYS A 168 -20.81 -6.04 -10.97
CA LYS A 168 -21.10 -4.66 -10.57
C LYS A 168 -20.06 -3.64 -11.10
N TYR A 169 -18.80 -4.01 -11.14
CA TYR A 169 -17.73 -3.04 -11.37
C TYR A 169 -17.01 -3.19 -12.71
N LEU A 170 -17.10 -4.36 -13.36
CA LEU A 170 -16.38 -4.61 -14.60
C LEU A 170 -16.82 -3.66 -15.72
N HIS A 171 -18.11 -3.38 -15.86
CA HIS A 171 -18.62 -2.46 -16.87
C HIS A 171 -18.17 -1.02 -16.64
N ILE A 172 -18.00 -0.59 -15.38
CA ILE A 172 -17.51 0.75 -15.03
C ILE A 172 -16.01 0.89 -15.34
N ILE A 173 -15.27 -0.22 -15.27
CA ILE A 173 -13.82 -0.23 -15.49
C ILE A 173 -13.49 -0.29 -16.97
N VAL A 174 -14.36 -0.91 -17.80
CA VAL A 174 -14.12 -1.15 -19.22
C VAL A 174 -14.70 -0.05 -20.12
N GLU A 175 -15.67 0.75 -19.65
CA GLU A 175 -16.15 1.96 -20.32
C GLU A 175 -15.19 3.16 -20.11
#